data_25363e128f9d65a273468d8ed618f93c
#
_entry.id   25363e128f9d65a273468d8ed618f93c
#
_cell.length_a   1.000
_cell.length_b   1.000
_cell.length_c   1.000
_cell.angle_alpha   90.00
_cell.angle_beta   90.00
_cell.angle_gamma   90.00
#
_symmetry.space_group_name_H-M   'P 1'
#
loop_
_entity.id
_entity.type
_entity.pdbx_description
1 polymer ?
#
loop_
_entity_poly.entity_id
_entity_poly.type
_entity_poly.pdbx_seq_one_letter_code
_entity_poly.pdbx_strand_id
1 'polypeptide(L)'
;MATRVMKMSALYAPTLKEDPAEAELASHKLMLRAGLIRKVASGLYSYLPLAWRSIRKIEDICRDEMDAIGAQEMLAPILTPAELWEESGRIGAYGPELMRLEDRHDRTFCLGPTHEETFTDLVRNELKSYKQLPVTLYQIQDKFRDELRPRFGLMRGREFIMKDAYSFSATQESLQEVYEDMKGAYARYCERCGLKALPVAADSGEIGGDSSIEYMALADAGEASLVWCDCGFAADDEAASTTVAVSEGPGDGTLQKVSTPGLGTIEAVAEFFGFPENGTRKSLALIDGEGNPVVAIVPGDHELNEIKAAKLFGDYHLMTEEELDETGLHKGFIGPVGLPAGVRLVCDSSLQASKSWTCGANEVDYHYTGACPGRDFTVDAWEDLVTVKEGDPCPHCGAPLKGGRGIECGQVFQIGPDKYAAKMGATFADENGREQPFYMGCYGIGISRTLAAIVEQHHDDHGIVWPVSVAPYEVSVIALDKKGEAFDRAAAIAEELAAAGIE
;
A
#
# COMPACT_ATOMS: atom_id res chain seq x y z
N MET A 1 -34.94 10.66 4.33
CA MET A 1 -35.79 10.00 5.39
C MET A 1 -35.97 11.02 6.51
N ALA A 2 -37.10 11.00 7.24
CA ALA A 2 -37.24 11.92 8.38
C ALA A 2 -36.20 11.57 9.45
N THR A 3 -35.43 12.52 9.86
CA THR A 3 -34.40 12.39 10.90
C THR A 3 -35.12 12.12 12.23
N ARG A 4 -34.73 11.09 12.94
CA ARG A 4 -35.37 10.70 14.21
C ARG A 4 -34.40 10.96 15.36
N VAL A 5 -34.91 11.64 16.40
CA VAL A 5 -34.18 11.82 17.67
C VAL A 5 -33.89 10.45 18.30
N MET A 6 -32.61 10.16 18.55
CA MET A 6 -32.20 8.95 19.29
C MET A 6 -31.79 9.34 20.71
N LYS A 7 -32.51 8.77 21.71
CA LYS A 7 -32.15 8.96 23.12
C LYS A 7 -30.97 8.05 23.49
N MET A 8 -29.95 8.58 24.17
CA MET A 8 -28.83 7.79 24.67
C MET A 8 -29.25 6.59 25.53
N SER A 9 -30.36 6.72 26.29
CA SER A 9 -30.90 5.63 27.08
C SER A 9 -31.47 4.46 26.27
N ALA A 10 -31.75 4.66 24.98
CA ALA A 10 -32.25 3.66 24.05
C ALA A 10 -31.21 3.21 23.02
N LEU A 11 -30.06 3.90 22.95
CA LEU A 11 -28.98 3.57 22.03
C LEU A 11 -28.21 2.37 22.58
N TYR A 12 -28.01 1.35 21.72
CA TYR A 12 -27.08 0.25 22.00
C TYR A 12 -25.65 0.69 21.72
N ALA A 13 -24.98 1.25 22.72
CA ALA A 13 -23.60 1.70 22.68
C ALA A 13 -22.86 1.20 23.94
N PRO A 14 -22.48 -0.09 23.99
CA PRO A 14 -21.82 -0.66 25.15
C PRO A 14 -20.37 -0.17 25.24
N THR A 15 -20.10 0.79 26.13
CA THR A 15 -18.76 1.35 26.34
C THR A 15 -17.93 0.51 27.31
N LEU A 16 -16.59 0.57 27.16
CA LEU A 16 -15.63 -0.04 28.07
C LEU A 16 -14.83 1.06 28.79
N LYS A 17 -14.49 0.81 30.06
CA LYS A 17 -13.67 1.73 30.85
C LYS A 17 -12.18 1.56 30.57
N GLU A 18 -11.74 0.33 30.49
CA GLU A 18 -10.34 -0.04 30.30
C GLU A 18 -10.04 -0.32 28.83
N ASP A 19 -8.78 -0.13 28.45
CA ASP A 19 -8.30 -0.50 27.11
C ASP A 19 -8.27 -2.04 27.00
N PRO A 20 -8.84 -2.61 25.92
CA PRO A 20 -8.70 -4.04 25.67
C PRO A 20 -7.24 -4.43 25.46
N ALA A 21 -6.81 -5.53 26.06
CA ALA A 21 -5.43 -5.99 26.06
C ALA A 21 -4.87 -6.29 24.65
N GLU A 22 -5.76 -6.65 23.71
CA GLU A 22 -5.43 -6.94 22.33
C GLU A 22 -5.33 -5.69 21.42
N ALA A 23 -5.74 -4.52 21.93
CA ALA A 23 -5.75 -3.29 21.13
C ALA A 23 -4.45 -2.50 21.34
N GLU A 24 -3.68 -2.33 20.28
CA GLU A 24 -2.41 -1.60 20.31
C GLU A 24 -2.58 -0.14 19.87
N LEU A 25 -3.23 0.09 18.71
CA LEU A 25 -3.41 1.42 18.13
C LEU A 25 -4.53 2.21 18.81
N ALA A 26 -4.42 3.54 18.75
CA ALA A 26 -5.41 4.46 19.31
C ALA A 26 -6.80 4.24 18.70
N SER A 27 -6.89 4.12 17.38
CA SER A 27 -8.15 3.85 16.68
C SER A 27 -8.80 2.56 17.16
N HIS A 28 -8.04 1.46 17.29
CA HIS A 28 -8.56 0.18 17.75
C HIS A 28 -9.08 0.26 19.19
N LYS A 29 -8.29 0.86 20.11
CA LYS A 29 -8.70 1.09 21.51
C LYS A 29 -9.97 1.91 21.59
N LEU A 30 -10.00 3.06 20.94
CA LEU A 30 -11.14 3.98 21.00
C LEU A 30 -12.41 3.39 20.39
N MET A 31 -12.33 2.70 19.25
CA MET A 31 -13.48 2.04 18.63
C MET A 31 -14.08 0.95 19.53
N LEU A 32 -13.26 0.15 20.21
CA LEU A 32 -13.73 -0.86 21.17
C LEU A 32 -14.34 -0.20 22.41
N ARG A 33 -13.66 0.82 22.99
CA ARG A 33 -14.11 1.52 24.19
C ARG A 33 -15.38 2.32 23.97
N ALA A 34 -15.50 3.01 22.86
CA ALA A 34 -16.68 3.79 22.52
C ALA A 34 -17.89 2.93 22.10
N GLY A 35 -17.74 1.61 22.01
CA GLY A 35 -18.83 0.74 21.58
C GLY A 35 -19.17 0.90 20.10
N LEU A 36 -18.15 1.10 19.26
CA LEU A 36 -18.27 1.17 17.81
C LEU A 36 -18.20 -0.24 17.20
N ILE A 37 -17.26 -1.06 17.66
CA ILE A 37 -17.04 -2.41 17.16
C ILE A 37 -16.95 -3.43 18.29
N ARG A 38 -17.15 -4.72 17.93
CA ARG A 38 -16.87 -5.87 18.80
C ARG A 38 -16.24 -6.98 18.01
N LYS A 39 -15.17 -7.55 18.56
CA LYS A 39 -14.46 -8.68 17.98
C LYS A 39 -15.32 -9.95 18.11
N VAL A 40 -15.50 -10.65 17.00
CA VAL A 40 -16.14 -11.97 16.94
C VAL A 40 -15.07 -13.06 16.93
N ALA A 41 -14.06 -12.88 16.09
CA ALA A 41 -12.86 -13.73 16.00
C ALA A 41 -11.67 -12.88 15.55
N SER A 42 -10.50 -13.47 15.41
CA SER A 42 -9.33 -12.77 14.89
C SER A 42 -9.61 -12.21 13.50
N GLY A 43 -9.50 -10.88 13.33
CA GLY A 43 -9.79 -10.19 12.08
C GLY A 43 -11.27 -10.10 11.67
N LEU A 44 -12.20 -10.53 12.53
CA LEU A 44 -13.65 -10.47 12.29
C LEU A 44 -14.32 -9.59 13.35
N TYR A 45 -15.04 -8.55 12.92
CA TYR A 45 -15.66 -7.57 13.79
C TYR A 45 -17.13 -7.34 13.44
N SER A 46 -17.97 -7.21 14.47
CA SER A 46 -19.32 -6.66 14.33
C SER A 46 -19.26 -5.14 14.43
N TYR A 47 -19.88 -4.45 13.48
CA TYR A 47 -20.09 -3.00 13.52
C TYR A 47 -21.34 -2.69 14.33
N LEU A 48 -21.18 -1.97 15.44
CA LEU A 48 -22.30 -1.59 16.29
C LEU A 48 -23.00 -0.31 15.76
N PRO A 49 -24.18 0.06 16.29
CA PRO A 49 -25.00 1.12 15.69
C PRO A 49 -24.28 2.44 15.41
N LEU A 50 -23.37 2.88 16.28
CA LEU A 50 -22.60 4.12 16.04
C LEU A 50 -21.63 3.99 14.88
N ALA A 51 -20.85 2.90 14.82
CA ALA A 51 -19.94 2.66 13.69
C ALA A 51 -20.70 2.50 12.39
N TRP A 52 -21.83 1.77 12.43
CA TRP A 52 -22.62 1.53 11.23
C TRP A 52 -23.19 2.82 10.63
N ARG A 53 -23.56 3.80 11.46
CA ARG A 53 -23.98 5.13 11.00
C ARG A 53 -22.85 5.85 10.29
N SER A 54 -21.65 5.86 10.87
CA SER A 54 -20.46 6.47 10.23
C SER A 54 -20.08 5.77 8.94
N ILE A 55 -20.08 4.43 8.90
CA ILE A 55 -19.82 3.63 7.70
C ILE A 55 -20.78 4.03 6.58
N ARG A 56 -22.09 4.11 6.86
CA ARG A 56 -23.06 4.52 5.84
C ARG A 56 -22.83 5.92 5.30
N LYS A 57 -22.42 6.88 6.14
CA LYS A 57 -22.03 8.22 5.68
C LYS A 57 -20.78 8.19 4.80
N ILE A 58 -19.80 7.38 5.15
CA ILE A 58 -18.61 7.14 4.33
C ILE A 58 -18.97 6.50 2.98
N GLU A 59 -19.86 5.51 2.98
CA GLU A 59 -20.41 4.88 1.77
C GLU A 59 -21.15 5.89 0.90
N ASP A 60 -21.99 6.74 1.50
CA ASP A 60 -22.76 7.75 0.75
C ASP A 60 -21.85 8.80 0.12
N ILE A 61 -20.80 9.26 0.83
CA ILE A 61 -19.77 10.12 0.24
C ILE A 61 -19.08 9.40 -0.95
N CYS A 62 -18.79 8.11 -0.80
CA CYS A 62 -18.18 7.31 -1.86
C CYS A 62 -19.10 7.21 -3.08
N ARG A 63 -20.42 6.95 -2.89
CA ARG A 63 -21.42 6.91 -3.97
C ARG A 63 -21.49 8.22 -4.72
N ASP A 64 -21.59 9.34 -3.99
CA ASP A 64 -21.62 10.67 -4.59
C ASP A 64 -20.43 10.92 -5.52
N GLU A 65 -19.22 10.54 -5.10
CA GLU A 65 -18.01 10.73 -5.90
C GLU A 65 -17.92 9.78 -7.10
N MET A 66 -18.42 8.54 -6.97
CA MET A 66 -18.48 7.59 -8.08
C MET A 66 -19.55 8.01 -9.10
N ASP A 67 -20.72 8.39 -8.66
CA ASP A 67 -21.81 8.84 -9.52
C ASP A 67 -21.43 10.14 -10.28
N ALA A 68 -20.68 11.05 -9.62
CA ALA A 68 -20.22 12.30 -10.23
C ALA A 68 -19.28 12.09 -11.43
N ILE A 69 -18.58 10.95 -11.50
CA ILE A 69 -17.73 10.57 -12.65
C ILE A 69 -18.42 9.60 -13.61
N GLY A 70 -19.73 9.35 -13.42
CA GLY A 70 -20.53 8.48 -14.29
C GLY A 70 -20.34 6.97 -14.07
N ALA A 71 -19.72 6.55 -12.98
CA ALA A 71 -19.67 5.15 -12.58
C ALA A 71 -21.07 4.67 -12.12
N GLN A 72 -21.37 3.39 -12.30
CA GLN A 72 -22.70 2.82 -12.05
C GLN A 72 -22.63 1.76 -10.95
N GLU A 73 -23.44 1.94 -9.89
CA GLU A 73 -23.50 0.99 -8.78
C GLU A 73 -24.25 -0.28 -9.17
N MET A 74 -23.68 -1.42 -8.82
CA MET A 74 -24.32 -2.74 -8.88
C MET A 74 -23.91 -3.56 -7.66
N LEU A 75 -24.42 -4.78 -7.51
CA LEU A 75 -24.02 -5.70 -6.46
C LEU A 75 -23.79 -7.09 -7.05
N ALA A 76 -22.58 -7.59 -6.98
CA ALA A 76 -22.22 -8.96 -7.36
C ALA A 76 -22.28 -9.90 -6.14
N PRO A 77 -22.39 -11.23 -6.35
CA PRO A 77 -22.26 -12.20 -5.25
C PRO A 77 -20.87 -12.20 -4.63
N ILE A 78 -20.77 -12.30 -3.29
CA ILE A 78 -19.48 -12.51 -2.62
C ILE A 78 -18.91 -13.92 -2.88
N LEU A 79 -19.80 -14.89 -3.10
CA LEU A 79 -19.43 -16.26 -3.40
C LEU A 79 -19.25 -16.39 -4.91
N THR A 80 -18.02 -16.59 -5.36
CA THR A 80 -17.62 -16.62 -6.77
C THR A 80 -17.21 -18.03 -7.19
N PRO A 81 -17.61 -18.50 -8.40
CA PRO A 81 -17.15 -19.79 -8.92
C PRO A 81 -15.62 -19.85 -9.05
N ALA A 82 -15.01 -20.96 -8.65
CA ALA A 82 -13.55 -21.13 -8.76
C ALA A 82 -13.08 -21.14 -10.22
N GLU A 83 -13.92 -21.56 -11.15
CA GLU A 83 -13.64 -21.60 -12.58
C GLU A 83 -13.25 -20.23 -13.15
N LEU A 84 -13.81 -19.13 -12.64
CA LEU A 84 -13.44 -17.77 -13.07
C LEU A 84 -12.01 -17.43 -12.65
N TRP A 85 -11.60 -17.89 -11.48
CA TRP A 85 -10.23 -17.73 -10.96
C TRP A 85 -9.22 -18.61 -11.70
N GLU A 86 -9.66 -19.77 -12.18
CA GLU A 86 -8.87 -20.65 -13.06
C GLU A 86 -8.66 -20.00 -14.43
N GLU A 87 -9.71 -19.42 -15.02
CA GLU A 87 -9.64 -18.72 -16.31
C GLU A 87 -8.65 -17.53 -16.26
N SER A 88 -8.67 -16.72 -15.21
CA SER A 88 -7.74 -15.60 -15.03
C SER A 88 -6.31 -16.08 -14.72
N GLY A 89 -6.15 -17.32 -14.26
CA GLY A 89 -4.89 -17.91 -13.79
C GLY A 89 -4.52 -17.50 -12.37
N ARG A 90 -5.43 -16.83 -11.62
CA ARG A 90 -5.15 -16.32 -10.27
C ARG A 90 -5.44 -17.31 -9.15
N ILE A 91 -6.11 -18.43 -9.43
CA ILE A 91 -6.47 -19.40 -8.39
C ILE A 91 -5.26 -19.92 -7.60
N GLY A 92 -4.10 -20.06 -8.25
CA GLY A 92 -2.84 -20.45 -7.63
C GLY A 92 -2.02 -19.25 -7.14
N ALA A 93 -1.93 -18.19 -7.96
CA ALA A 93 -1.14 -17.01 -7.71
C ALA A 93 -1.61 -16.21 -6.48
N TYR A 94 -2.92 -16.14 -6.22
CA TYR A 94 -3.47 -15.48 -5.03
C TYR A 94 -3.09 -16.18 -3.71
N GLY A 95 -2.70 -17.44 -3.79
CA GLY A 95 -2.20 -18.19 -2.67
C GLY A 95 -3.25 -18.58 -1.62
N PRO A 96 -2.83 -18.75 -0.35
CA PRO A 96 -3.69 -19.23 0.74
C PRO A 96 -4.70 -18.18 1.25
N GLU A 97 -4.51 -16.90 0.95
CA GLU A 97 -5.46 -15.84 1.34
C GLU A 97 -6.78 -15.93 0.58
N LEU A 98 -6.82 -16.61 -0.57
CA LEU A 98 -8.04 -16.92 -1.29
C LEU A 98 -8.77 -18.07 -0.58
N MET A 99 -9.78 -17.76 0.23
CA MET A 99 -10.57 -18.79 0.92
C MET A 99 -11.45 -19.55 -0.05
N ARG A 100 -11.27 -20.88 -0.08
CA ARG A 100 -12.00 -21.81 -0.96
C ARG A 100 -12.93 -22.68 -0.13
N LEU A 101 -14.10 -22.98 -0.68
CA LEU A 101 -15.12 -23.82 -0.06
C LEU A 101 -15.85 -24.65 -1.11
N GLU A 102 -16.42 -25.77 -0.69
CA GLU A 102 -17.23 -26.63 -1.53
C GLU A 102 -18.71 -26.51 -1.19
N ASP A 103 -19.56 -26.54 -2.22
CA ASP A 103 -21.01 -26.62 -2.02
C ASP A 103 -21.46 -28.09 -1.83
N ARG A 104 -22.78 -28.31 -1.68
CA ARG A 104 -23.35 -29.64 -1.50
C ARG A 104 -23.26 -30.54 -2.73
N HIS A 105 -22.79 -30.02 -3.86
CA HIS A 105 -22.64 -30.72 -5.13
C HIS A 105 -21.18 -30.86 -5.52
N ASP A 106 -20.26 -30.73 -4.54
CA ASP A 106 -18.80 -30.82 -4.72
C ASP A 106 -18.24 -29.80 -5.74
N ARG A 107 -18.90 -28.62 -5.86
CA ARG A 107 -18.38 -27.53 -6.68
C ARG A 107 -17.60 -26.58 -5.82
N THR A 108 -16.40 -26.19 -6.29
CA THR A 108 -15.52 -25.27 -5.59
C THR A 108 -15.93 -23.82 -5.86
N PHE A 109 -15.97 -23.04 -4.79
CA PHE A 109 -16.21 -21.60 -4.79
C PHE A 109 -15.12 -20.89 -4.02
N CYS A 110 -14.98 -19.59 -4.25
CA CYS A 110 -14.12 -18.70 -3.48
C CYS A 110 -14.96 -17.62 -2.79
N LEU A 111 -14.62 -17.24 -1.56
CA LEU A 111 -15.09 -15.98 -1.00
C LEU A 111 -14.29 -14.85 -1.65
N GLY A 112 -14.98 -13.91 -2.30
CA GLY A 112 -14.35 -12.86 -3.11
C GLY A 112 -13.48 -11.91 -2.28
N PRO A 113 -12.15 -11.95 -2.43
CA PRO A 113 -11.24 -10.93 -1.86
C PRO A 113 -11.25 -9.64 -2.71
N THR A 114 -11.66 -9.76 -3.96
CA THR A 114 -11.83 -8.76 -5.01
C THR A 114 -12.72 -9.37 -6.11
N HIS A 115 -13.15 -8.63 -7.14
CA HIS A 115 -14.14 -9.12 -8.11
C HIS A 115 -13.78 -8.85 -9.58
N GLU A 116 -12.50 -8.72 -9.94
CA GLU A 116 -12.07 -8.55 -11.34
C GLU A 116 -12.67 -9.61 -12.24
N GLU A 117 -12.58 -10.89 -11.83
CA GLU A 117 -13.08 -12.03 -12.59
C GLU A 117 -14.59 -11.95 -12.81
N THR A 118 -15.34 -11.65 -11.74
CA THR A 118 -16.81 -11.59 -11.80
C THR A 118 -17.32 -10.47 -12.70
N PHE A 119 -16.71 -9.28 -12.62
CA PHE A 119 -17.08 -8.15 -13.46
C PHE A 119 -16.65 -8.37 -14.92
N THR A 120 -15.49 -9.00 -15.15
CA THR A 120 -15.03 -9.37 -16.48
C THR A 120 -15.97 -10.39 -17.11
N ASP A 121 -16.42 -11.42 -16.37
CA ASP A 121 -17.39 -12.41 -16.82
C ASP A 121 -18.74 -11.78 -17.20
N LEU A 122 -19.24 -10.86 -16.37
CA LEU A 122 -20.46 -10.11 -16.67
C LEU A 122 -20.30 -9.32 -17.97
N VAL A 123 -19.24 -8.52 -18.08
CA VAL A 123 -19.03 -7.59 -19.19
C VAL A 123 -18.78 -8.32 -20.52
N ARG A 124 -18.02 -9.43 -20.52
CA ARG A 124 -17.75 -10.21 -21.74
C ARG A 124 -19.02 -10.76 -22.42
N ASN A 125 -20.11 -10.91 -21.67
CA ASN A 125 -21.37 -11.38 -22.19
C ASN A 125 -22.30 -10.25 -22.67
N GLU A 126 -22.15 -9.03 -22.13
CA GLU A 126 -23.09 -7.93 -22.32
C GLU A 126 -22.55 -6.81 -23.24
N LEU A 127 -21.26 -6.48 -23.16
CA LEU A 127 -20.65 -5.42 -23.98
C LEU A 127 -20.00 -6.00 -25.23
N LYS A 128 -20.55 -5.66 -26.42
CA LYS A 128 -20.12 -6.24 -27.69
C LYS A 128 -19.58 -5.22 -28.68
N SER A 129 -19.67 -3.93 -28.41
CA SER A 129 -19.31 -2.89 -29.36
C SER A 129 -18.58 -1.74 -28.68
N TYR A 130 -17.57 -1.18 -29.34
CA TYR A 130 -16.85 0.02 -28.91
C TYR A 130 -17.77 1.21 -28.59
N LYS A 131 -18.98 1.28 -29.18
CA LYS A 131 -19.97 2.35 -28.92
C LYS A 131 -20.56 2.30 -27.51
N GLN A 132 -20.40 1.20 -26.79
CA GLN A 132 -20.87 1.04 -25.44
C GLN A 132 -19.80 1.43 -24.39
N LEU A 133 -18.59 1.79 -24.84
CA LEU A 133 -17.42 2.06 -24.02
C LEU A 133 -17.08 3.56 -23.98
N PRO A 134 -16.46 4.10 -22.91
CA PRO A 134 -16.12 3.36 -21.71
C PRO A 134 -17.31 3.10 -20.78
N VAL A 135 -17.20 2.04 -19.96
CA VAL A 135 -18.15 1.74 -18.88
C VAL A 135 -17.37 1.52 -17.60
N THR A 136 -17.84 2.13 -16.51
CA THR A 136 -17.32 1.89 -15.16
C THR A 136 -18.45 1.37 -14.28
N LEU A 137 -18.25 0.19 -13.71
CA LEU A 137 -19.18 -0.45 -12.79
C LEU A 137 -18.54 -0.54 -11.41
N TYR A 138 -19.29 -0.31 -10.35
CA TYR A 138 -18.77 -0.44 -8.97
C TYR A 138 -19.78 -1.09 -8.04
N GLN A 139 -19.27 -1.57 -6.92
CA GLN A 139 -20.07 -2.05 -5.80
C GLN A 139 -19.47 -1.60 -4.47
N ILE A 140 -20.31 -1.61 -3.42
CA ILE A 140 -19.86 -1.56 -2.03
C ILE A 140 -20.29 -2.88 -1.40
N GLN A 141 -19.32 -3.72 -1.05
CA GLN A 141 -19.56 -5.12 -0.71
C GLN A 141 -18.55 -5.61 0.33
N ASP A 142 -18.96 -6.56 1.16
CA ASP A 142 -18.04 -7.32 2.00
C ASP A 142 -17.02 -8.07 1.15
N LYS A 143 -15.79 -8.10 1.61
CA LYS A 143 -14.67 -8.87 1.06
C LYS A 143 -14.11 -9.78 2.13
N PHE A 144 -13.56 -10.90 1.71
CA PHE A 144 -12.91 -11.83 2.60
C PHE A 144 -11.50 -12.19 2.10
N ARG A 145 -10.50 -11.94 2.96
CA ARG A 145 -9.11 -12.38 2.75
C ARG A 145 -8.69 -13.19 3.97
N ASP A 146 -8.20 -14.41 3.75
CA ASP A 146 -7.78 -15.29 4.84
C ASP A 146 -6.38 -14.89 5.36
N GLU A 147 -6.28 -13.66 5.83
CA GLU A 147 -5.07 -13.06 6.37
C GLU A 147 -4.44 -13.92 7.45
N LEU A 148 -3.16 -14.24 7.30
CA LEU A 148 -2.42 -15.05 8.25
C LEU A 148 -2.29 -14.34 9.62
N ARG A 149 -2.09 -13.03 9.61
CA ARG A 149 -1.85 -12.20 10.80
C ARG A 149 -2.72 -10.94 10.79
N PRO A 150 -4.05 -11.08 10.98
CA PRO A 150 -4.91 -9.91 11.10
C PRO A 150 -4.54 -9.13 12.36
N ARG A 151 -4.47 -7.79 12.24
CA ARG A 151 -3.99 -6.91 13.30
C ARG A 151 -4.63 -5.52 13.22
N PHE A 152 -4.51 -4.75 14.29
CA PHE A 152 -4.92 -3.35 14.35
C PHE A 152 -6.41 -3.09 14.07
N GLY A 153 -7.28 -4.00 14.50
CA GLY A 153 -8.73 -3.84 14.38
C GLY A 153 -9.20 -3.85 12.93
N LEU A 154 -9.80 -2.74 12.48
CA LEU A 154 -10.33 -2.61 11.11
C LEU A 154 -9.26 -2.23 10.06
N MET A 155 -8.01 -2.00 10.47
CA MET A 155 -6.92 -1.68 9.54
C MET A 155 -6.57 -2.88 8.66
N ARG A 156 -6.45 -4.07 9.28
CA ARG A 156 -6.12 -5.33 8.59
C ARG A 156 -6.95 -6.48 9.15
N GLY A 157 -8.21 -6.53 8.73
CA GLY A 157 -9.16 -7.60 9.05
C GLY A 157 -9.22 -8.68 7.98
N ARG A 158 -9.88 -9.80 8.29
CA ARG A 158 -10.17 -10.88 7.34
C ARG A 158 -11.45 -10.61 6.54
N GLU A 159 -12.46 -10.01 7.18
CA GLU A 159 -13.70 -9.57 6.56
C GLU A 159 -13.81 -8.06 6.72
N PHE A 160 -14.09 -7.36 5.62
CA PHE A 160 -14.11 -5.90 5.58
C PHE A 160 -14.99 -5.39 4.44
N ILE A 161 -15.49 -4.16 4.57
CA ILE A 161 -16.30 -3.51 3.55
C ILE A 161 -15.37 -2.74 2.61
N MET A 162 -15.51 -3.00 1.30
CA MET A 162 -14.75 -2.34 0.24
C MET A 162 -15.69 -1.79 -0.83
N LYS A 163 -15.43 -0.57 -1.31
CA LYS A 163 -15.88 -0.16 -2.63
C LYS A 163 -14.85 -0.65 -3.63
N ASP A 164 -15.27 -1.45 -4.57
CA ASP A 164 -14.46 -1.88 -5.71
C ASP A 164 -15.15 -1.50 -7.01
N ALA A 165 -14.39 -0.87 -7.90
CA ALA A 165 -14.85 -0.45 -9.22
C ALA A 165 -13.94 -1.01 -10.31
N TYR A 166 -14.53 -1.26 -11.48
CA TYR A 166 -13.87 -1.83 -12.64
C TYR A 166 -14.28 -1.04 -13.87
N SER A 167 -13.30 -0.50 -14.60
CA SER A 167 -13.55 0.19 -15.85
C SER A 167 -13.17 -0.68 -17.05
N PHE A 168 -13.93 -0.53 -18.12
CA PHE A 168 -13.74 -1.21 -19.38
C PHE A 168 -13.70 -0.17 -20.48
N SER A 169 -12.56 -0.04 -21.14
CA SER A 169 -12.30 0.96 -22.19
C SER A 169 -11.89 0.31 -23.51
N ALA A 170 -12.04 1.05 -24.59
CA ALA A 170 -11.68 0.57 -25.92
C ALA A 170 -10.19 0.73 -26.25
N THR A 171 -9.52 1.70 -25.61
CA THR A 171 -8.11 2.05 -25.87
C THR A 171 -7.41 2.42 -24.57
N GLN A 172 -6.07 2.47 -24.61
CA GLN A 172 -5.25 2.92 -23.49
C GLN A 172 -5.52 4.40 -23.14
N GLU A 173 -5.76 5.25 -24.12
CA GLU A 173 -6.08 6.66 -23.91
C GLU A 173 -7.40 6.82 -23.16
N SER A 174 -8.42 6.04 -23.55
CA SER A 174 -9.72 6.04 -22.85
C SER A 174 -9.61 5.49 -21.42
N LEU A 175 -8.76 4.49 -21.20
CA LEU A 175 -8.45 4.01 -19.86
C LEU A 175 -7.78 5.10 -19.02
N GLN A 176 -6.81 5.86 -19.61
CA GLN A 176 -6.12 6.94 -18.93
C GLN A 176 -7.08 8.06 -18.50
N GLU A 177 -8.06 8.45 -19.35
CA GLU A 177 -9.08 9.43 -19.00
C GLU A 177 -9.91 8.99 -17.79
N VAL A 178 -10.42 7.77 -17.81
CA VAL A 178 -11.18 7.18 -16.68
C VAL A 178 -10.32 7.11 -15.40
N TYR A 179 -9.04 6.77 -15.55
CA TYR A 179 -8.10 6.69 -14.43
C TYR A 179 -7.87 8.07 -13.77
N GLU A 180 -7.71 9.15 -14.56
CA GLU A 180 -7.56 10.50 -14.01
C GLU A 180 -8.84 10.99 -13.32
N ASP A 181 -10.03 10.71 -13.88
CA ASP A 181 -11.30 11.02 -13.24
C ASP A 181 -11.44 10.29 -11.89
N MET A 182 -11.05 9.03 -11.85
CA MET A 182 -11.07 8.22 -10.63
C MET A 182 -10.11 8.75 -9.56
N LYS A 183 -8.90 9.16 -9.95
CA LYS A 183 -7.94 9.82 -9.04
C LYS A 183 -8.54 11.09 -8.43
N GLY A 184 -9.18 11.92 -9.26
CA GLY A 184 -9.89 13.13 -8.78
C GLY A 184 -11.00 12.79 -7.78
N ALA A 185 -11.80 11.76 -8.05
CA ALA A 185 -12.86 11.30 -7.17
C ALA A 185 -12.31 10.79 -5.82
N TYR A 186 -11.21 10.05 -5.82
CA TYR A 186 -10.58 9.56 -4.59
C TYR A 186 -10.01 10.69 -3.72
N ALA A 187 -9.40 11.70 -4.35
CA ALA A 187 -8.92 12.87 -3.62
C ALA A 187 -10.07 13.59 -2.90
N ARG A 188 -11.19 13.85 -3.61
CA ARG A 188 -12.40 14.47 -3.02
C ARG A 188 -13.05 13.57 -1.96
N TYR A 189 -13.08 12.25 -2.17
CA TYR A 189 -13.56 11.30 -1.17
C TYR A 189 -12.77 11.42 0.14
N CYS A 190 -11.44 11.42 0.08
CA CYS A 190 -10.61 11.58 1.27
C CYS A 190 -10.86 12.92 1.97
N GLU A 191 -10.91 14.02 1.21
CA GLU A 191 -11.19 15.35 1.75
C GLU A 191 -12.56 15.43 2.42
N ARG A 192 -13.62 14.94 1.77
CA ARG A 192 -14.99 14.89 2.32
C ARG A 192 -15.12 14.02 3.56
N CYS A 193 -14.35 12.94 3.66
CA CYS A 193 -14.23 12.12 4.86
C CYS A 193 -13.39 12.77 5.97
N GLY A 194 -12.76 13.92 5.70
CA GLY A 194 -11.90 14.64 6.65
C GLY A 194 -10.49 14.07 6.75
N LEU A 195 -10.06 13.22 5.83
CA LEU A 195 -8.72 12.63 5.85
C LEU A 195 -7.68 13.53 5.19
N LYS A 196 -6.53 13.66 5.84
CA LYS A 196 -5.30 14.17 5.23
C LYS A 196 -4.61 13.01 4.55
N ALA A 197 -4.89 12.82 3.26
CA ALA A 197 -4.32 11.76 2.46
C ALA A 197 -3.44 12.31 1.34
N LEU A 198 -2.36 11.57 1.02
CA LEU A 198 -1.48 11.83 -0.12
C LEU A 198 -1.73 10.78 -1.20
N PRO A 199 -1.83 11.16 -2.48
CA PRO A 199 -1.70 10.23 -3.58
C PRO A 199 -0.22 9.83 -3.72
N VAL A 200 0.09 8.55 -3.57
CA VAL A 200 1.45 8.00 -3.50
C VAL A 200 1.63 7.01 -4.64
N ALA A 201 2.72 7.12 -5.38
CA ALA A 201 3.09 6.07 -6.33
C ALA A 201 3.41 4.79 -5.56
N ALA A 202 2.85 3.67 -6.00
CA ALA A 202 2.96 2.37 -5.35
C ALA A 202 3.16 1.25 -6.38
N ASP A 203 3.65 0.13 -5.90
CA ASP A 203 3.72 -1.10 -6.70
C ASP A 203 2.31 -1.66 -6.97
N SER A 204 2.10 -2.26 -8.15
CA SER A 204 0.80 -2.82 -8.52
C SER A 204 0.54 -4.24 -7.99
N GLY A 205 1.55 -4.89 -7.40
CA GLY A 205 1.46 -6.20 -6.74
C GLY A 205 0.74 -7.28 -7.56
N GLU A 206 -0.03 -8.13 -6.89
CA GLU A 206 -0.77 -9.25 -7.50
C GLU A 206 -1.90 -8.81 -8.46
N ILE A 207 -2.41 -7.58 -8.34
CA ILE A 207 -3.40 -7.04 -9.27
C ILE A 207 -2.73 -6.77 -10.62
N GLY A 208 -1.47 -6.29 -10.60
CA GLY A 208 -0.64 -6.01 -11.78
C GLY A 208 -1.07 -4.75 -12.52
N GLY A 209 -0.36 -4.44 -13.60
CA GLY A 209 -0.54 -3.24 -14.39
C GLY A 209 0.68 -2.34 -14.33
N ASP A 210 0.69 -1.28 -15.15
CA ASP A 210 1.87 -0.44 -15.35
C ASP A 210 1.89 0.81 -14.46
N SER A 211 0.79 1.11 -13.76
CA SER A 211 0.65 2.30 -12.91
C SER A 211 -0.33 2.06 -11.78
N SER A 212 0.11 2.39 -10.58
CA SER A 212 -0.70 2.33 -9.35
C SER A 212 -0.48 3.56 -8.50
N ILE A 213 -1.57 4.12 -7.96
CA ILE A 213 -1.54 5.21 -6.99
C ILE A 213 -2.36 4.79 -5.77
N GLU A 214 -1.77 4.92 -4.61
CA GLU A 214 -2.42 4.72 -3.32
C GLU A 214 -2.77 6.05 -2.66
N TYR A 215 -3.92 6.10 -2.02
CA TYR A 215 -4.34 7.24 -1.19
C TYR A 215 -4.03 6.94 0.26
N MET A 216 -2.90 7.46 0.72
CA MET A 216 -2.32 7.21 2.04
C MET A 216 -2.73 8.29 3.04
N ALA A 217 -3.56 7.94 4.02
CA ALA A 217 -3.83 8.81 5.16
C ALA A 217 -2.60 8.86 6.07
N LEU A 218 -2.01 10.05 6.25
CA LEU A 218 -0.82 10.22 7.07
C LEU A 218 -1.11 9.92 8.55
N ALA A 219 -0.43 8.95 9.13
CA ALA A 219 -0.55 8.58 10.53
C ALA A 219 0.70 7.83 11.01
N ASP A 220 1.19 8.14 12.21
CA ASP A 220 2.36 7.45 12.78
C ASP A 220 2.15 5.95 12.95
N ALA A 221 0.90 5.54 13.12
CA ALA A 221 0.46 4.15 13.23
C ALA A 221 0.27 3.45 11.87
N GLY A 222 0.56 4.13 10.75
CA GLY A 222 0.48 3.55 9.41
C GLY A 222 1.42 2.37 9.21
N GLU A 223 1.06 1.43 8.34
CA GLU A 223 1.91 0.27 8.03
C GLU A 223 2.94 0.57 6.94
N ALA A 224 2.59 1.42 5.96
CA ALA A 224 3.48 1.78 4.86
C ALA A 224 4.42 2.94 5.24
N SER A 225 5.68 2.82 4.86
CA SER A 225 6.65 3.91 4.92
C SER A 225 6.52 4.77 3.67
N LEU A 226 6.50 6.09 3.85
CA LEU A 226 6.25 7.04 2.77
C LEU A 226 7.35 8.09 2.71
N VAL A 227 7.66 8.52 1.49
CA VAL A 227 8.46 9.70 1.24
C VAL A 227 7.71 10.67 0.33
N TRP A 228 7.80 11.98 0.61
CA TRP A 228 7.12 12.99 -0.20
C TRP A 228 7.85 14.33 -0.22
N CYS A 229 7.50 15.18 -1.16
CA CYS A 229 8.04 16.52 -1.34
C CYS A 229 6.91 17.54 -1.58
N ASP A 230 7.12 18.78 -1.17
CA ASP A 230 6.17 19.89 -1.40
C ASP A 230 5.97 20.21 -2.89
N CYS A 231 6.83 19.70 -3.78
CA CYS A 231 6.64 19.82 -5.23
C CYS A 231 5.56 18.88 -5.82
N GLY A 232 4.97 18.01 -5.00
CA GLY A 232 3.94 17.05 -5.40
C GLY A 232 4.44 15.61 -5.64
N PHE A 233 5.74 15.34 -5.51
CA PHE A 233 6.25 13.97 -5.51
C PHE A 233 5.84 13.26 -4.21
N ALA A 234 5.32 12.04 -4.32
CA ALA A 234 5.11 11.13 -3.20
C ALA A 234 5.20 9.68 -3.67
N ALA A 235 5.82 8.81 -2.88
CA ALA A 235 5.95 7.39 -3.15
C ALA A 235 6.04 6.60 -1.83
N ASP A 236 5.64 5.33 -1.85
CA ASP A 236 5.97 4.39 -0.79
C ASP A 236 7.45 3.96 -0.91
N ASP A 237 7.96 3.26 0.08
CA ASP A 237 9.34 2.77 0.10
C ASP A 237 9.61 1.69 -0.97
N GLU A 238 8.56 1.06 -1.51
CA GLU A 238 8.66 0.04 -2.54
C GLU A 238 8.84 0.64 -3.95
N ALA A 239 8.14 1.74 -4.23
CA ALA A 239 8.15 2.40 -5.54
C ALA A 239 9.08 3.64 -5.60
N ALA A 240 9.49 4.17 -4.44
CA ALA A 240 10.33 5.37 -4.40
C ALA A 240 11.66 5.15 -5.11
N SER A 241 12.00 6.06 -6.04
CA SER A 241 13.27 6.05 -6.79
C SER A 241 13.87 7.44 -6.78
N THR A 242 15.18 7.53 -6.48
CA THR A 242 15.95 8.77 -6.55
C THR A 242 17.44 8.46 -6.65
N THR A 243 18.22 9.45 -7.08
CA THR A 243 19.68 9.38 -6.99
C THR A 243 20.09 9.91 -5.62
N VAL A 244 20.48 9.03 -4.71
CA VAL A 244 20.86 9.42 -3.35
C VAL A 244 22.24 10.10 -3.31
N ALA A 245 22.48 10.91 -2.28
CA ALA A 245 23.76 11.60 -2.13
C ALA A 245 24.86 10.62 -1.71
N VAL A 246 25.97 10.64 -2.42
CA VAL A 246 27.13 9.78 -2.18
C VAL A 246 28.37 10.63 -1.97
N SER A 247 29.11 10.37 -0.90
CA SER A 247 30.41 10.97 -0.65
C SER A 247 31.52 10.14 -1.25
N GLU A 248 32.60 10.81 -1.66
CA GLU A 248 33.84 10.14 -2.06
C GLU A 248 34.55 9.58 -0.82
N GLY A 249 35.19 8.42 -0.96
CA GLY A 249 36.03 7.84 0.07
C GLY A 249 37.29 8.71 0.34
N PRO A 250 37.99 8.46 1.45
CA PRO A 250 39.18 9.20 1.80
C PRO A 250 40.33 8.92 0.83
N GLY A 251 41.27 9.86 0.74
CA GLY A 251 42.48 9.74 -0.04
C GLY A 251 42.44 10.46 -1.41
N ASP A 252 43.45 10.24 -2.21
CA ASP A 252 43.68 10.89 -3.53
C ASP A 252 43.10 10.10 -4.71
N GLY A 253 42.27 9.06 -4.42
CA GLY A 253 41.70 8.16 -5.42
C GLY A 253 42.65 7.04 -5.86
N THR A 254 43.84 6.90 -5.23
CA THR A 254 44.70 5.74 -5.47
C THR A 254 44.23 4.54 -4.68
N LEU A 255 44.14 3.38 -5.32
CA LEU A 255 43.76 2.13 -4.66
C LEU A 255 44.73 1.75 -3.56
N GLN A 256 44.28 1.69 -2.32
CA GLN A 256 45.08 1.27 -1.16
C GLN A 256 44.34 0.20 -0.35
N LYS A 257 45.03 -0.88 0.00
CA LYS A 257 44.57 -1.90 0.91
C LYS A 257 44.97 -1.54 2.32
N VAL A 258 44.02 -1.40 3.22
CA VAL A 258 44.20 -0.94 4.60
C VAL A 258 43.80 -2.03 5.57
N SER A 259 44.60 -2.27 6.61
CA SER A 259 44.23 -3.22 7.68
C SER A 259 43.21 -2.58 8.62
N THR A 260 42.10 -3.27 8.80
CA THR A 260 40.93 -2.84 9.59
C THR A 260 40.42 -3.97 10.48
N PRO A 261 41.25 -4.43 11.46
CA PRO A 261 40.94 -5.61 12.24
C PRO A 261 39.65 -5.46 13.05
N GLY A 262 38.71 -6.39 12.87
CA GLY A 262 37.41 -6.43 13.55
C GLY A 262 36.40 -5.38 13.09
N LEU A 263 36.70 -4.59 12.04
CA LEU A 263 35.79 -3.55 11.54
C LEU A 263 34.92 -4.10 10.39
N GLY A 264 33.87 -4.86 10.74
CA GLY A 264 32.96 -5.50 9.77
C GLY A 264 31.64 -4.75 9.56
N THR A 265 31.45 -3.56 10.16
CA THR A 265 30.22 -2.77 9.99
C THR A 265 30.52 -1.43 9.32
N ILE A 266 29.50 -0.87 8.66
CA ILE A 266 29.61 0.41 7.93
C ILE A 266 30.02 1.55 8.87
N GLU A 267 29.39 1.63 10.05
CA GLU A 267 29.62 2.67 11.05
C GLU A 267 31.09 2.62 11.54
N ALA A 268 31.58 1.41 11.87
CA ALA A 268 32.96 1.23 12.35
C ALA A 268 33.98 1.61 11.29
N VAL A 269 33.73 1.25 10.02
CA VAL A 269 34.59 1.61 8.88
C VAL A 269 34.57 3.12 8.64
N ALA A 270 33.40 3.75 8.65
CA ALA A 270 33.25 5.18 8.46
C ALA A 270 33.97 5.98 9.58
N GLU A 271 33.79 5.55 10.84
CA GLU A 271 34.49 6.15 11.99
C GLU A 271 36.00 6.01 11.88
N PHE A 272 36.50 4.81 11.54
CA PHE A 272 37.93 4.53 11.42
C PHE A 272 38.62 5.43 10.37
N PHE A 273 37.96 5.63 9.23
CA PHE A 273 38.50 6.47 8.14
C PHE A 273 38.13 7.96 8.30
N GLY A 274 37.23 8.34 9.23
CA GLY A 274 36.87 9.72 9.54
C GLY A 274 36.03 10.41 8.48
N PHE A 275 35.05 9.70 7.86
CA PHE A 275 34.16 10.26 6.85
C PHE A 275 32.72 9.72 7.02
N PRO A 276 31.71 10.33 6.38
CA PRO A 276 30.31 9.91 6.57
C PRO A 276 30.03 8.52 5.97
N GLU A 277 29.07 7.82 6.55
CA GLU A 277 28.67 6.46 6.17
C GLU A 277 28.34 6.33 4.67
N ASN A 278 27.71 7.35 4.05
CA ASN A 278 27.43 7.36 2.60
C ASN A 278 28.70 7.41 1.72
N GLY A 279 29.86 7.56 2.30
CA GLY A 279 31.17 7.40 1.65
C GLY A 279 31.70 5.98 1.65
N THR A 280 31.13 5.06 2.45
CA THR A 280 31.37 3.62 2.38
C THR A 280 30.49 2.95 1.33
N ARG A 281 30.80 1.70 1.02
CA ARG A 281 29.99 0.86 0.12
C ARG A 281 29.56 -0.40 0.86
N LYS A 282 28.24 -0.54 1.04
CA LYS A 282 27.64 -1.71 1.65
C LYS A 282 27.47 -2.80 0.59
N SER A 283 28.13 -3.93 0.79
CA SER A 283 28.06 -5.09 -0.11
C SER A 283 27.20 -6.18 0.51
N LEU A 284 26.21 -6.67 -0.26
CA LEU A 284 25.35 -7.78 0.09
C LEU A 284 25.62 -8.91 -0.91
N ALA A 285 25.98 -10.09 -0.40
CA ALA A 285 26.11 -11.30 -1.21
C ALA A 285 24.78 -12.06 -1.21
N LEU A 286 24.30 -12.42 -2.38
CA LEU A 286 23.02 -13.12 -2.56
C LEU A 286 23.12 -14.18 -3.67
N ILE A 287 22.21 -15.15 -3.64
CA ILE A 287 21.97 -16.10 -4.73
C ILE A 287 20.69 -15.65 -5.43
N ASP A 288 20.73 -15.46 -6.75
CA ASP A 288 19.55 -15.09 -7.53
C ASP A 288 18.61 -16.28 -7.76
N GLY A 289 17.40 -16.03 -8.30
CA GLY A 289 16.39 -17.06 -8.55
C GLY A 289 16.81 -18.14 -9.55
N GLU A 290 17.92 -17.97 -10.26
CA GLU A 290 18.51 -18.97 -11.15
C GLU A 290 19.67 -19.76 -10.47
N GLY A 291 20.00 -19.42 -9.22
CA GLY A 291 21.06 -20.05 -8.44
C GLY A 291 22.45 -19.45 -8.67
N ASN A 292 22.57 -18.27 -9.27
CA ASN A 292 23.87 -17.65 -9.51
C ASN A 292 24.28 -16.71 -8.36
N PRO A 293 25.58 -16.65 -8.01
CA PRO A 293 26.08 -15.74 -7.00
C PRO A 293 26.14 -14.29 -7.50
N VAL A 294 25.61 -13.37 -6.71
CA VAL A 294 25.58 -11.93 -7.00
C VAL A 294 26.08 -11.16 -5.77
N VAL A 295 26.88 -10.12 -6.02
CA VAL A 295 27.19 -9.10 -5.03
C VAL A 295 26.45 -7.81 -5.44
N ALA A 296 25.50 -7.39 -4.61
CA ALA A 296 24.81 -6.13 -4.74
C ALA A 296 25.49 -5.07 -3.86
N ILE A 297 25.78 -3.88 -4.42
CA ILE A 297 26.43 -2.79 -3.69
C ILE A 297 25.56 -1.55 -3.69
N VAL A 298 25.30 -1.02 -2.49
CA VAL A 298 24.55 0.22 -2.24
C VAL A 298 25.40 1.21 -1.43
N PRO A 299 25.05 2.52 -1.37
CA PRO A 299 25.68 3.46 -0.46
C PRO A 299 25.59 2.99 1.01
N GLY A 300 26.63 3.24 1.79
CA GLY A 300 26.75 2.66 3.13
C GLY A 300 25.63 3.02 4.10
N ASP A 301 25.07 4.20 3.96
CA ASP A 301 23.96 4.71 4.80
C ASP A 301 22.56 4.32 4.30
N HIS A 302 22.47 3.48 3.25
CA HIS A 302 21.22 2.98 2.69
C HIS A 302 21.09 1.47 2.79
N GLU A 303 19.82 0.99 2.75
CA GLU A 303 19.50 -0.43 2.70
C GLU A 303 19.13 -0.84 1.27
N LEU A 304 19.37 -2.12 0.97
CA LEU A 304 18.84 -2.74 -0.25
C LEU A 304 17.32 -2.79 -0.17
N ASN A 305 16.65 -2.33 -1.21
CA ASN A 305 15.20 -2.45 -1.32
C ASN A 305 14.86 -3.88 -1.78
N GLU A 306 14.19 -4.64 -0.92
CA GLU A 306 13.90 -6.06 -1.14
C GLU A 306 12.99 -6.28 -2.36
N ILE A 307 12.04 -5.36 -2.63
CA ILE A 307 11.11 -5.46 -3.76
C ILE A 307 11.81 -5.17 -5.09
N LYS A 308 12.64 -4.12 -5.13
CA LYS A 308 13.47 -3.83 -6.31
C LYS A 308 14.45 -4.97 -6.59
N ALA A 309 15.05 -5.51 -5.53
CA ALA A 309 15.94 -6.66 -5.62
C ALA A 309 15.22 -7.92 -6.13
N ALA A 310 14.01 -8.21 -5.64
CA ALA A 310 13.21 -9.34 -6.10
C ALA A 310 12.79 -9.21 -7.57
N LYS A 311 12.46 -8.00 -8.04
CA LYS A 311 12.17 -7.73 -9.47
C LYS A 311 13.38 -8.00 -10.37
N LEU A 312 14.59 -7.70 -9.88
CA LEU A 312 15.84 -7.84 -10.65
C LEU A 312 16.44 -9.25 -10.55
N PHE A 313 16.41 -9.86 -9.38
CA PHE A 313 17.10 -11.12 -9.08
C PHE A 313 16.14 -12.32 -8.96
N GLY A 314 14.82 -12.11 -9.06
CA GLY A 314 13.81 -13.17 -8.86
C GLY A 314 13.68 -13.57 -7.39
N ASP A 315 13.38 -14.85 -7.15
CA ASP A 315 13.30 -15.43 -5.81
C ASP A 315 14.72 -15.62 -5.24
N TYR A 316 15.32 -14.53 -4.79
CA TYR A 316 16.67 -14.49 -4.26
C TYR A 316 16.72 -14.68 -2.75
N HIS A 317 17.89 -15.07 -2.24
CA HIS A 317 18.18 -15.04 -0.81
C HIS A 317 19.60 -14.52 -0.52
N LEU A 318 19.80 -13.98 0.67
CA LEU A 318 21.13 -13.62 1.14
C LEU A 318 21.94 -14.91 1.38
N MET A 319 23.21 -14.91 0.93
CA MET A 319 24.06 -16.09 1.09
C MET A 319 24.18 -16.51 2.55
N THR A 320 24.06 -17.81 2.77
CA THR A 320 24.40 -18.46 4.04
C THR A 320 25.92 -18.46 4.27
N GLU A 321 26.35 -18.79 5.48
CA GLU A 321 27.79 -18.88 5.78
C GLU A 321 28.49 -19.96 4.91
N GLU A 322 27.80 -21.07 4.61
CA GLU A 322 28.32 -22.12 3.73
C GLU A 322 28.51 -21.63 2.30
N GLU A 323 27.52 -20.91 1.75
CA GLU A 323 27.59 -20.34 0.40
C GLU A 323 28.66 -19.23 0.30
N LEU A 324 28.84 -18.43 1.37
CA LEU A 324 29.94 -17.45 1.44
C LEU A 324 31.31 -18.14 1.42
N ASP A 325 31.49 -19.22 2.17
CA ASP A 325 32.73 -20.00 2.22
C ASP A 325 33.01 -20.67 0.87
N GLU A 326 31.99 -21.27 0.23
CA GLU A 326 32.11 -21.89 -1.10
C GLU A 326 32.47 -20.87 -2.20
N THR A 327 31.92 -19.64 -2.12
CA THR A 327 32.24 -18.56 -3.04
C THR A 327 33.55 -17.85 -2.72
N GLY A 328 34.10 -18.05 -1.53
CA GLY A 328 35.29 -17.34 -1.06
C GLY A 328 35.06 -15.88 -0.68
N LEU A 329 33.81 -15.54 -0.29
CA LEU A 329 33.43 -14.24 0.19
C LEU A 329 33.43 -14.22 1.73
N HIS A 330 33.81 -13.06 2.32
CA HIS A 330 33.90 -12.94 3.79
C HIS A 330 32.96 -11.86 4.29
N LYS A 331 31.93 -12.25 5.06
CA LYS A 331 30.95 -11.34 5.64
C LYS A 331 31.64 -10.19 6.39
N GLY A 332 31.19 -8.95 6.12
CA GLY A 332 31.78 -7.73 6.66
C GLY A 332 32.97 -7.17 5.87
N PHE A 333 33.54 -7.95 4.92
CA PHE A 333 34.71 -7.55 4.14
C PHE A 333 34.54 -7.76 2.64
N ILE A 334 33.31 -7.93 2.16
CA ILE A 334 32.98 -8.10 0.73
C ILE A 334 33.16 -6.77 0.00
N GLY A 335 33.77 -6.80 -1.17
CA GLY A 335 33.93 -5.63 -2.02
C GLY A 335 34.11 -5.98 -3.50
N PRO A 336 34.07 -4.98 -4.41
CA PRO A 336 34.04 -5.22 -5.84
C PRO A 336 35.41 -5.60 -6.43
N VAL A 337 36.52 -5.27 -5.75
CA VAL A 337 37.86 -5.47 -6.25
C VAL A 337 38.30 -6.92 -5.99
N GLY A 338 38.59 -7.67 -7.09
CA GLY A 338 39.03 -9.04 -6.97
C GLY A 338 37.95 -10.03 -6.59
N LEU A 339 36.70 -9.81 -7.00
CA LEU A 339 35.61 -10.77 -6.83
C LEU A 339 35.96 -12.12 -7.46
N PRO A 340 35.55 -13.23 -6.85
CA PRO A 340 35.71 -14.56 -7.41
C PRO A 340 35.06 -14.70 -8.79
N ALA A 341 35.63 -15.56 -9.64
CA ALA A 341 35.08 -15.83 -10.96
C ALA A 341 33.65 -16.40 -10.88
N GLY A 342 32.76 -15.85 -11.69
CA GLY A 342 31.34 -16.26 -11.72
C GLY A 342 30.43 -15.49 -10.78
N VAL A 343 30.95 -14.63 -9.90
CA VAL A 343 30.17 -13.73 -9.09
C VAL A 343 29.82 -12.48 -9.92
N ARG A 344 28.55 -12.23 -10.11
CA ARG A 344 28.03 -11.03 -10.82
C ARG A 344 28.02 -9.82 -9.88
N LEU A 345 28.46 -8.65 -10.36
CA LEU A 345 28.51 -7.41 -9.61
C LEU A 345 27.41 -6.45 -10.09
N VAL A 346 26.45 -6.14 -9.23
CA VAL A 346 25.40 -5.16 -9.50
C VAL A 346 25.47 -4.04 -8.47
N CYS A 347 25.49 -2.79 -8.94
CA CYS A 347 25.66 -1.63 -8.08
C CYS A 347 24.49 -0.65 -8.23
N ASP A 348 24.16 0.03 -7.13
CA ASP A 348 23.19 1.11 -7.18
C ASP A 348 23.63 2.24 -8.11
N SER A 349 22.70 2.75 -8.91
CA SER A 349 22.93 3.79 -9.91
C SER A 349 23.49 5.08 -9.32
N SER A 350 23.19 5.40 -8.05
CA SER A 350 23.73 6.56 -7.36
C SER A 350 25.26 6.51 -7.20
N LEU A 351 25.85 5.32 -7.25
CA LEU A 351 27.28 5.10 -7.11
C LEU A 351 28.06 5.35 -8.43
N GLN A 352 27.38 5.45 -9.56
CA GLN A 352 28.01 5.49 -10.89
C GLN A 352 28.94 6.69 -11.07
N ALA A 353 28.62 7.82 -10.48
CA ALA A 353 29.42 9.04 -10.59
C ALA A 353 30.64 9.06 -9.64
N SER A 354 30.67 8.21 -8.62
CA SER A 354 31.72 8.18 -7.60
C SER A 354 32.97 7.47 -8.09
N LYS A 355 34.13 8.06 -7.82
CA LYS A 355 35.45 7.62 -8.32
C LYS A 355 36.42 7.18 -7.23
N SER A 356 36.02 7.29 -5.97
CA SER A 356 36.85 6.88 -4.83
C SER A 356 36.00 6.15 -3.80
N TRP A 357 35.95 4.81 -3.91
CA TRP A 357 35.16 3.98 -3.04
C TRP A 357 35.97 3.47 -1.84
N THR A 358 35.33 3.42 -0.68
CA THR A 358 35.79 2.64 0.46
C THR A 358 34.89 1.41 0.60
N CYS A 359 35.47 0.23 0.47
CA CYS A 359 34.75 -1.05 0.37
C CYS A 359 35.58 -2.20 0.96
N GLY A 360 34.97 -3.33 1.20
CA GLY A 360 35.69 -4.55 1.61
C GLY A 360 36.75 -4.96 0.61
N ALA A 361 37.76 -5.69 1.06
CA ALA A 361 38.88 -6.16 0.24
C ALA A 361 38.82 -7.66 -0.08
N ASN A 362 37.66 -8.31 0.13
CA ASN A 362 37.45 -9.77 0.04
C ASN A 362 38.47 -10.59 0.86
N GLU A 363 38.99 -9.98 1.92
CA GLU A 363 39.91 -10.59 2.89
C GLU A 363 39.52 -10.08 4.28
N VAL A 364 39.48 -11.01 5.25
CA VAL A 364 39.13 -10.68 6.62
C VAL A 364 40.08 -9.63 7.18
N ASP A 365 39.52 -8.62 7.86
CA ASP A 365 40.26 -7.52 8.46
C ASP A 365 40.95 -6.55 7.48
N TYR A 366 40.47 -6.48 6.23
CA TYR A 366 40.98 -5.53 5.24
C TYR A 366 39.87 -4.83 4.47
N HIS A 367 40.09 -3.54 4.20
CA HIS A 367 39.30 -2.72 3.30
C HIS A 367 40.17 -2.05 2.24
N TYR A 368 39.56 -1.71 1.11
CA TYR A 368 40.15 -0.80 0.12
C TYR A 368 39.63 0.61 0.33
N THR A 369 40.55 1.60 0.11
CA THR A 369 40.20 3.00 -0.15
C THR A 369 40.65 3.37 -1.55
N GLY A 370 39.98 4.34 -2.17
CA GLY A 370 40.33 4.81 -3.52
C GLY A 370 39.99 3.84 -4.65
N ALA A 371 39.18 2.82 -4.40
CA ALA A 371 38.74 1.89 -5.46
C ALA A 371 37.83 2.62 -6.45
N CYS A 372 38.04 2.40 -7.76
CA CYS A 372 37.35 3.14 -8.82
C CYS A 372 36.74 2.17 -9.86
N PRO A 373 35.45 2.29 -10.17
CA PRO A 373 34.83 1.55 -11.27
C PRO A 373 35.54 1.80 -12.60
N GLY A 374 35.68 0.77 -13.42
CA GLY A 374 36.33 0.84 -14.72
C GLY A 374 37.85 0.91 -14.68
N ARG A 375 38.46 1.19 -13.51
CA ARG A 375 39.93 1.11 -13.32
C ARG A 375 40.32 -0.14 -12.55
N ASP A 376 39.69 -0.41 -11.40
CA ASP A 376 40.08 -1.48 -10.48
C ASP A 376 39.15 -2.69 -10.51
N PHE A 377 37.92 -2.48 -10.99
CA PHE A 377 36.88 -3.50 -11.16
C PHE A 377 35.87 -3.10 -12.23
N THR A 378 35.09 -4.06 -12.71
CA THR A 378 34.03 -3.83 -13.69
C THR A 378 32.66 -4.11 -13.01
N VAL A 379 31.72 -3.22 -13.22
CA VAL A 379 30.33 -3.39 -12.77
C VAL A 379 29.52 -4.01 -13.91
N ASP A 380 28.82 -5.11 -13.66
CA ASP A 380 28.01 -5.81 -14.68
C ASP A 380 26.70 -5.06 -14.98
N ALA A 381 26.08 -4.47 -13.95
CA ALA A 381 24.89 -3.64 -14.12
C ALA A 381 24.80 -2.53 -13.07
N TRP A 382 24.24 -1.38 -13.48
CA TRP A 382 23.87 -0.27 -12.63
C TRP A 382 22.34 -0.21 -12.55
N GLU A 383 21.78 -0.39 -11.35
CA GLU A 383 20.35 -0.54 -11.13
C GLU A 383 19.87 0.36 -9.99
N ASP A 384 18.57 0.58 -9.88
CA ASP A 384 17.96 1.24 -8.72
C ASP A 384 17.74 0.19 -7.64
N LEU A 385 18.56 0.22 -6.59
CA LEU A 385 18.58 -0.81 -5.54
C LEU A 385 18.24 -0.29 -4.15
N VAL A 386 18.33 1.02 -3.90
CA VAL A 386 18.22 1.57 -2.56
C VAL A 386 16.77 1.74 -2.11
N THR A 387 16.55 1.56 -0.80
CA THR A 387 15.36 2.06 -0.11
C THR A 387 15.52 3.55 0.12
N VAL A 388 14.65 4.36 -0.49
CA VAL A 388 14.64 5.82 -0.35
C VAL A 388 14.11 6.21 1.03
N LYS A 389 14.73 7.20 1.67
CA LYS A 389 14.39 7.64 3.03
C LYS A 389 14.23 9.15 3.15
N GLU A 390 13.73 9.59 4.30
CA GLU A 390 13.68 11.01 4.66
C GLU A 390 15.06 11.66 4.54
N GLY A 391 15.10 12.86 3.95
CA GLY A 391 16.33 13.62 3.71
C GLY A 391 16.99 13.35 2.36
N ASP A 392 16.65 12.28 1.67
CA ASP A 392 17.12 12.02 0.32
C ASP A 392 16.62 13.08 -0.67
N PRO A 393 17.36 13.36 -1.77
CA PRO A 393 16.94 14.36 -2.73
C PRO A 393 15.70 13.91 -3.51
N CYS A 394 14.73 14.80 -3.61
CA CYS A 394 13.53 14.59 -4.42
C CYS A 394 13.92 14.41 -5.90
N PRO A 395 13.44 13.38 -6.61
CA PRO A 395 13.79 13.14 -8.02
C PRO A 395 13.27 14.24 -8.96
N HIS A 396 12.23 15.00 -8.54
CA HIS A 396 11.64 16.07 -9.35
C HIS A 396 12.33 17.42 -9.17
N CYS A 397 12.70 17.80 -7.94
CA CYS A 397 13.19 19.15 -7.67
C CYS A 397 14.50 19.21 -6.87
N GLY A 398 15.03 18.07 -6.41
CA GLY A 398 16.26 17.98 -5.64
C GLY A 398 16.16 18.43 -4.18
N ALA A 399 14.99 18.92 -3.71
CA ALA A 399 14.78 19.27 -2.30
C ALA A 399 14.78 18.01 -1.43
N PRO A 400 15.14 18.12 -0.13
CA PRO A 400 15.07 16.99 0.78
C PRO A 400 13.64 16.42 0.88
N LEU A 401 13.50 15.11 0.75
CA LEU A 401 12.24 14.41 0.96
C LEU A 401 11.85 14.44 2.44
N LYS A 402 10.56 14.54 2.69
CA LYS A 402 9.94 14.30 3.99
C LYS A 402 9.63 12.82 4.11
N GLY A 403 9.71 12.27 5.33
CA GLY A 403 9.40 10.88 5.62
C GLY A 403 8.25 10.75 6.62
N GLY A 404 7.57 9.64 6.61
CA GLY A 404 6.50 9.32 7.56
C GLY A 404 5.83 8.00 7.25
N ARG A 405 4.69 7.76 7.90
CA ARG A 405 3.92 6.55 7.71
C ARG A 405 2.50 6.85 7.25
N GLY A 406 1.88 5.91 6.54
CA GLY A 406 0.54 6.05 6.02
C GLY A 406 -0.32 4.81 6.17
N ILE A 407 -1.64 5.06 6.17
CA ILE A 407 -2.70 4.05 6.13
C ILE A 407 -3.31 4.12 4.73
N GLU A 408 -3.21 3.05 3.97
CA GLU A 408 -3.82 2.94 2.65
C GLU A 408 -5.35 2.96 2.78
N CYS A 409 -6.00 4.01 2.31
CA CYS A 409 -7.46 4.15 2.28
C CYS A 409 -8.07 3.68 0.96
N GLY A 410 -7.34 3.79 -0.13
CA GLY A 410 -7.79 3.36 -1.45
C GLY A 410 -6.64 3.31 -2.44
N GLN A 411 -6.82 2.53 -3.50
CA GLN A 411 -5.82 2.33 -4.54
C GLN A 411 -6.48 2.30 -5.91
N VAL A 412 -5.81 2.87 -6.90
CA VAL A 412 -6.24 2.93 -8.29
C VAL A 412 -5.19 2.29 -9.20
N PHE A 413 -5.62 1.39 -10.10
CA PHE A 413 -4.75 0.62 -10.98
C PHE A 413 -5.13 0.78 -12.43
N GLN A 414 -4.15 0.87 -13.31
CA GLN A 414 -4.30 0.59 -14.74
C GLN A 414 -3.84 -0.83 -15.01
N ILE A 415 -4.78 -1.75 -15.26
CA ILE A 415 -4.50 -3.17 -15.46
C ILE A 415 -4.12 -3.47 -16.92
N GLY A 416 -4.69 -2.70 -17.86
CA GLY A 416 -4.55 -2.96 -19.29
C GLY A 416 -5.40 -4.14 -19.81
N PRO A 417 -5.12 -4.65 -21.01
CA PRO A 417 -5.94 -5.68 -21.65
C PRO A 417 -5.54 -7.12 -21.31
N ASP A 418 -4.28 -7.38 -20.94
CA ASP A 418 -3.70 -8.72 -21.00
C ASP A 418 -3.98 -9.59 -19.77
N LYS A 419 -4.17 -8.96 -18.60
CA LYS A 419 -4.20 -9.71 -17.34
C LYS A 419 -5.54 -10.42 -17.10
N TYR A 420 -6.67 -9.80 -17.45
CA TYR A 420 -8.01 -10.38 -17.27
C TYR A 420 -8.79 -10.47 -18.58
N ALA A 421 -8.98 -9.37 -19.29
CA ALA A 421 -9.82 -9.34 -20.47
C ALA A 421 -9.37 -10.36 -21.54
N ALA A 422 -8.09 -10.36 -21.90
CA ALA A 422 -7.56 -11.31 -22.89
C ALA A 422 -7.62 -12.76 -22.40
N LYS A 423 -7.24 -13.04 -21.16
CA LYS A 423 -7.23 -14.40 -20.60
C LYS A 423 -8.63 -15.00 -20.48
N MET A 424 -9.62 -14.19 -20.11
CA MET A 424 -11.01 -14.61 -19.96
C MET A 424 -11.84 -14.46 -21.25
N GLY A 425 -11.21 -14.12 -22.39
CA GLY A 425 -11.88 -13.95 -23.66
C GLY A 425 -12.93 -12.82 -23.68
N ALA A 426 -12.72 -11.79 -22.84
CA ALA A 426 -13.59 -10.62 -22.76
C ALA A 426 -13.21 -9.63 -23.86
N THR A 427 -14.00 -9.60 -24.95
CA THR A 427 -13.75 -8.83 -26.16
C THR A 427 -14.96 -8.03 -26.61
N PHE A 428 -14.69 -6.97 -27.38
CA PHE A 428 -15.69 -6.16 -28.08
C PHE A 428 -15.29 -5.97 -29.54
N ALA A 429 -16.25 -5.68 -30.42
CA ALA A 429 -15.97 -5.31 -31.80
C ALA A 429 -15.57 -3.83 -31.89
N ASP A 430 -14.38 -3.54 -32.46
CA ASP A 430 -13.92 -2.19 -32.77
C ASP A 430 -14.71 -1.54 -33.93
N GLU A 431 -14.36 -0.33 -34.33
CA GLU A 431 -15.02 0.38 -35.44
C GLU A 431 -14.90 -0.33 -36.80
N ASN A 432 -13.94 -1.25 -36.96
CA ASN A 432 -13.71 -2.06 -38.16
C ASN A 432 -14.31 -3.46 -38.03
N GLY A 433 -15.03 -3.75 -36.92
CA GLY A 433 -15.62 -5.05 -36.65
C GLY A 433 -14.63 -6.13 -36.21
N ARG A 434 -13.42 -5.75 -35.74
CA ARG A 434 -12.41 -6.67 -35.23
C ARG A 434 -12.58 -6.84 -33.74
N GLU A 435 -12.43 -8.06 -33.26
CA GLU A 435 -12.43 -8.38 -31.83
C GLU A 435 -11.18 -7.83 -31.17
N GLN A 436 -11.37 -7.07 -30.08
CA GLN A 436 -10.32 -6.48 -29.26
C GLN A 436 -10.61 -6.76 -27.79
N PRO A 437 -9.62 -7.06 -26.95
CA PRO A 437 -9.81 -7.15 -25.51
C PRO A 437 -10.06 -5.77 -24.90
N PHE A 438 -10.82 -5.70 -23.80
CA PHE A 438 -11.04 -4.46 -23.05
C PHE A 438 -9.75 -4.01 -22.37
N TYR A 439 -9.50 -2.71 -22.39
CA TYR A 439 -8.52 -2.07 -21.48
C TYR A 439 -9.18 -1.84 -20.14
N MET A 440 -8.66 -2.48 -19.11
CA MET A 440 -9.29 -2.50 -17.78
C MET A 440 -8.54 -1.65 -16.77
N GLY A 441 -9.30 -1.01 -15.86
CA GLY A 441 -8.81 -0.43 -14.62
C GLY A 441 -9.53 -1.06 -13.42
N CYS A 442 -8.86 -1.07 -12.26
CA CYS A 442 -9.41 -1.53 -11.00
C CYS A 442 -9.18 -0.47 -9.92
N TYR A 443 -10.19 -0.23 -9.07
CA TYR A 443 -10.19 0.92 -8.16
C TYR A 443 -10.84 0.55 -6.83
N GLY A 444 -10.05 0.35 -5.78
CA GLY A 444 -10.49 -0.09 -4.46
C GLY A 444 -10.49 1.03 -3.42
N ILE A 445 -11.48 1.08 -2.54
CA ILE A 445 -11.52 1.88 -1.32
C ILE A 445 -11.92 0.97 -0.16
N GLY A 446 -11.08 0.89 0.86
CA GLY A 446 -11.39 0.19 2.10
C GLY A 446 -12.32 1.01 2.99
N ILE A 447 -13.63 0.86 2.87
CA ILE A 447 -14.63 1.65 3.61
C ILE A 447 -14.45 1.48 5.14
N SER A 448 -14.32 0.25 5.61
CA SER A 448 -14.09 -0.01 7.03
C SER A 448 -12.71 0.45 7.51
N ARG A 449 -11.67 0.37 6.65
CA ARG A 449 -10.34 0.90 6.92
C ARG A 449 -10.34 2.44 6.96
N THR A 450 -11.13 3.09 6.09
CA THR A 450 -11.35 4.54 6.13
C THR A 450 -11.90 5.00 7.48
N LEU A 451 -12.89 4.27 8.05
CA LEU A 451 -13.38 4.58 9.40
C LEU A 451 -12.27 4.51 10.44
N ALA A 452 -11.41 3.48 10.39
CA ALA A 452 -10.28 3.35 11.30
C ALA A 452 -9.24 4.48 11.12
N ALA A 453 -8.93 4.85 9.87
CA ALA A 453 -8.02 5.94 9.55
C ALA A 453 -8.54 7.31 10.03
N ILE A 454 -9.86 7.55 9.91
CA ILE A 454 -10.50 8.75 10.46
C ILE A 454 -10.29 8.82 11.98
N VAL A 455 -10.57 7.73 12.70
CA VAL A 455 -10.39 7.70 14.15
C VAL A 455 -8.91 7.84 14.53
N GLU A 456 -7.99 7.29 13.72
CA GLU A 456 -6.54 7.42 13.97
C GLU A 456 -6.03 8.84 13.77
N GLN A 457 -6.54 9.59 12.77
CA GLN A 457 -6.16 11.00 12.54
C GLN A 457 -6.92 11.99 13.45
N HIS A 458 -8.12 11.62 13.91
CA HIS A 458 -9.04 12.51 14.61
C HIS A 458 -9.39 12.00 16.00
N HIS A 459 -8.41 12.03 16.91
CA HIS A 459 -8.60 11.76 18.33
C HIS A 459 -7.71 12.65 19.19
N ASP A 460 -8.07 12.75 20.46
CA ASP A 460 -7.28 13.37 21.50
C ASP A 460 -7.31 12.51 22.78
N ASP A 461 -6.79 13.04 23.89
CA ASP A 461 -6.77 12.36 25.19
C ASP A 461 -8.19 12.11 25.77
N HIS A 462 -9.22 12.75 25.22
CA HIS A 462 -10.61 12.63 25.65
C HIS A 462 -11.42 11.65 24.79
N GLY A 463 -10.96 11.36 23.57
CA GLY A 463 -11.63 10.42 22.68
C GLY A 463 -11.58 10.79 21.20
N ILE A 464 -12.60 10.34 20.45
CA ILE A 464 -12.69 10.56 19.01
C ILE A 464 -13.22 11.96 18.73
N VAL A 465 -12.50 12.72 17.90
CA VAL A 465 -12.88 14.06 17.41
C VAL A 465 -13.41 13.92 15.99
N TRP A 466 -14.69 13.61 15.84
CA TRP A 466 -15.28 13.29 14.55
C TRP A 466 -15.30 14.48 13.57
N PRO A 467 -14.86 14.31 12.30
CA PRO A 467 -15.32 15.18 11.22
C PRO A 467 -16.85 15.11 11.10
N VAL A 468 -17.52 16.25 11.02
CA VAL A 468 -19.00 16.30 11.03
C VAL A 468 -19.62 15.47 9.91
N SER A 469 -18.96 15.45 8.74
CA SER A 469 -19.44 14.71 7.55
C SER A 469 -19.63 13.21 7.80
N VAL A 470 -18.88 12.63 8.73
CA VAL A 470 -18.89 11.19 9.02
C VAL A 470 -19.22 10.86 10.47
N ALA A 471 -19.49 11.87 11.30
CA ALA A 471 -19.91 11.69 12.69
C ALA A 471 -21.19 10.83 12.77
N PRO A 472 -21.30 9.91 13.74
CA PRO A 472 -22.52 9.10 13.91
C PRO A 472 -23.79 9.94 14.06
N TYR A 473 -23.67 11.10 14.72
CA TYR A 473 -24.65 12.16 14.85
C TYR A 473 -23.96 13.50 14.71
N GLU A 474 -24.62 14.48 14.07
CA GLU A 474 -24.09 15.82 13.88
C GLU A 474 -24.17 16.64 15.16
N VAL A 475 -25.24 16.46 15.93
CA VAL A 475 -25.52 17.21 17.17
C VAL A 475 -25.92 16.29 18.31
N SER A 476 -25.30 16.52 19.49
CA SER A 476 -25.68 15.89 20.75
C SER A 476 -26.25 16.92 21.70
N VAL A 477 -27.53 16.78 22.04
CA VAL A 477 -28.23 17.67 22.99
C VAL A 477 -28.19 17.07 24.38
N ILE A 478 -27.53 17.72 25.34
CA ILE A 478 -27.34 17.24 26.70
C ILE A 478 -28.13 18.13 27.66
N ALA A 479 -29.12 17.54 28.34
CA ALA A 479 -29.79 18.19 29.46
C ALA A 479 -29.02 17.97 30.76
N LEU A 480 -28.73 19.03 31.50
CA LEU A 480 -28.04 18.94 32.80
C LEU A 480 -28.94 18.34 33.87
N ASP A 481 -30.26 18.52 33.74
CA ASP A 481 -31.27 17.97 34.66
C ASP A 481 -31.96 16.75 34.05
N LYS A 482 -32.37 15.80 34.89
CA LYS A 482 -33.05 14.56 34.47
C LYS A 482 -34.53 14.75 34.23
N LYS A 483 -35.12 15.87 34.64
CA LYS A 483 -36.53 16.25 34.50
C LYS A 483 -36.71 17.74 34.71
N GLY A 484 -37.86 18.29 34.32
CA GLY A 484 -38.21 19.71 34.47
C GLY A 484 -37.90 20.52 33.23
N GLU A 485 -38.01 21.86 33.32
CA GLU A 485 -37.97 22.77 32.19
C GLU A 485 -36.73 22.63 31.28
N ALA A 486 -35.56 22.47 31.88
CA ALA A 486 -34.33 22.27 31.09
C ALA A 486 -34.32 20.96 30.27
N PHE A 487 -34.87 19.89 30.86
CA PHE A 487 -35.02 18.60 30.16
C PHE A 487 -36.05 18.71 29.03
N ASP A 488 -37.21 19.34 29.29
CA ASP A 488 -38.24 19.52 28.28
C ASP A 488 -37.77 20.43 27.12
N ARG A 489 -37.00 21.48 27.45
CA ARG A 489 -36.42 22.36 26.44
C ARG A 489 -35.37 21.64 25.59
N ALA A 490 -34.51 20.80 26.19
CA ALA A 490 -33.53 20.01 25.45
C ALA A 490 -34.23 19.02 24.51
N ALA A 491 -35.30 18.37 24.94
CA ALA A 491 -36.11 17.50 24.09
C ALA A 491 -36.73 18.26 22.90
N ALA A 492 -37.29 19.47 23.14
CA ALA A 492 -37.83 20.31 22.08
C ALA A 492 -36.74 20.75 21.04
N ILE A 493 -35.56 21.15 21.52
CA ILE A 493 -34.43 21.49 20.62
C ILE A 493 -34.06 20.28 19.75
N ALA A 494 -33.96 19.08 20.33
CA ALA A 494 -33.62 17.88 19.57
C ALA A 494 -34.66 17.57 18.47
N GLU A 495 -35.95 17.74 18.75
CA GLU A 495 -37.01 17.56 17.77
C GLU A 495 -36.99 18.68 16.68
N GLU A 496 -36.71 19.93 17.06
CA GLU A 496 -36.53 21.04 16.10
C GLU A 496 -35.38 20.78 15.13
N LEU A 497 -34.24 20.30 15.64
CA LEU A 497 -33.06 19.92 14.82
C LEU A 497 -33.40 18.75 13.87
N ALA A 498 -34.04 17.72 14.39
CA ALA A 498 -34.48 16.58 13.57
C ALA A 498 -35.46 16.97 12.47
N ALA A 499 -36.39 17.90 12.76
CA ALA A 499 -37.33 18.45 11.78
C ALA A 499 -36.60 19.28 10.69
N ALA A 500 -35.47 19.91 11.01
CA ALA A 500 -34.59 20.62 10.08
C ALA A 500 -33.66 19.68 9.28
N GLY A 501 -33.71 18.36 9.50
CA GLY A 501 -32.87 17.37 8.84
C GLY A 501 -31.49 17.17 9.46
N ILE A 502 -31.24 17.73 10.65
CA ILE A 502 -29.99 17.61 11.39
C ILE A 502 -30.07 16.37 12.30
N GLU A 503 -29.08 15.48 12.20
CA GLU A 503 -29.01 14.23 12.98
C GLU A 503 -28.45 14.41 14.38
#